data_76c5b876a3384792418b899470ae9560
#
_entry.id   76c5b876a3384792418b899470ae9560
#
_cell.length_a   1.000
_cell.length_b   1.000
_cell.length_c   1.000
_cell.angle_alpha   90.00
_cell.angle_beta   90.00
_cell.angle_gamma   90.00
#
_symmetry.space_group_name_H-M   'P 1'
#
loop_
_entity.id
_entity.type
_entity.pdbx_description
1 polymer ?
#
loop_
_entity_poly.entity_id
_entity_poly.type
_entity_poly.pdbx_seq_one_letter_code
_entity_poly.pdbx_strand_id
1 'polypeptide(L)'
;MNKKKLPLAFWIFIGLVVGIAVGLALMMVPNGLDIAKSYILPWGTIFLNLLKFIVVPIVLFSIASGVISMQDIGRVGSVGGKTIVYYMCTTAFAVVLALVLASAAKGMHIFAAMETSGLAYEPPAGQSLMQTIIDIFPSNPITPLANASMLQVIVISLLVGFGILLAGEKGLVAAQVVDSFNEVSMKIMDLIIKLSPIGVACLICPVIVENGPKILAQLVAVLAVAYVGYIVHAVVVYSSTVKALGGVSPIAFFKGMAPAMMMAFSSASSVGTLPFTLECSERLGARKEVASFVLPLGATNNMDGTAIYQGVCAVFIASCYGIDLTIGQMATIVLTATLASIGTAGVPGAGMVMLAMVLQSVNIPVEGIALVAGIDRIFDMGRTTINITGDAACAVVVSKMEDRKVARTKSVLG
;
A
#
# COMPACT_ATOMS: atom_id res chain seq x y z
N MET A 1 2.68 25.16 -29.07
CA MET A 1 2.55 25.32 -27.61
C MET A 1 1.94 24.03 -27.06
N ASN A 2 2.76 23.15 -26.50
CA ASN A 2 2.27 21.91 -25.84
C ASN A 2 1.57 22.33 -24.53
N LYS A 3 0.24 22.33 -24.48
CA LYS A 3 -0.51 22.51 -23.25
C LYS A 3 -0.11 21.38 -22.30
N LYS A 4 0.67 21.68 -21.27
CA LYS A 4 0.97 20.72 -20.18
C LYS A 4 -0.37 20.23 -19.63
N LYS A 5 -0.73 18.97 -19.87
CA LYS A 5 -1.91 18.37 -19.27
C LYS A 5 -1.73 18.39 -17.75
N LEU A 6 -2.70 18.95 -17.03
CA LEU A 6 -2.70 18.96 -15.58
C LEU A 6 -2.69 17.51 -15.06
N PRO A 7 -1.92 17.23 -13.98
CA PRO A 7 -1.83 15.88 -13.44
C PRO A 7 -3.18 15.40 -12.91
N LEU A 8 -3.43 14.09 -12.96
CA LEU A 8 -4.68 13.48 -12.48
C LEU A 8 -4.99 13.86 -11.03
N ALA A 9 -3.95 13.98 -10.20
CA ALA A 9 -4.06 14.44 -8.82
C ALA A 9 -4.79 15.79 -8.67
N PHE A 10 -4.53 16.72 -9.57
CA PHE A 10 -5.21 18.01 -9.59
C PHE A 10 -6.71 17.85 -9.86
N TRP A 11 -7.09 16.97 -10.77
CA TRP A 11 -8.48 16.67 -11.05
C TRP A 11 -9.19 15.96 -9.90
N ILE A 12 -8.50 15.05 -9.20
CA ILE A 12 -9.03 14.39 -7.98
C ILE A 12 -9.28 15.43 -6.88
N PHE A 13 -8.33 16.36 -6.69
CA PHE A 13 -8.51 17.46 -5.73
C PHE A 13 -9.69 18.38 -6.11
N ILE A 14 -9.86 18.70 -7.39
CA ILE A 14 -11.03 19.44 -7.86
C ILE A 14 -12.30 18.65 -7.59
N GLY A 15 -12.32 17.34 -7.88
CA GLY A 15 -13.44 16.45 -7.58
C GLY A 15 -13.82 16.48 -6.09
N LEU A 16 -12.81 16.42 -5.19
CA LEU A 16 -13.02 16.53 -3.75
C LEU A 16 -13.68 17.88 -3.39
N VAL A 17 -13.12 18.99 -3.88
CA VAL A 17 -13.64 20.34 -3.58
C VAL A 17 -15.07 20.50 -4.11
N VAL A 18 -15.34 20.04 -5.33
CA VAL A 18 -16.69 20.07 -5.93
C VAL A 18 -17.66 19.21 -5.09
N GLY A 19 -17.28 18.01 -4.72
CA GLY A 19 -18.11 17.12 -3.88
C GLY A 19 -18.45 17.74 -2.52
N ILE A 20 -17.46 18.38 -1.88
CA ILE A 20 -17.68 19.13 -0.62
C ILE A 20 -18.63 20.30 -0.85
N ALA A 21 -18.40 21.12 -1.88
CA ALA A 21 -19.23 22.29 -2.16
C ALA A 21 -20.68 21.91 -2.46
N VAL A 22 -20.89 20.88 -3.30
CA VAL A 22 -22.24 20.34 -3.59
C VAL A 22 -22.88 19.76 -2.32
N GLY A 23 -22.11 19.02 -1.48
CA GLY A 23 -22.60 18.49 -0.22
C GLY A 23 -23.07 19.59 0.73
N LEU A 24 -22.27 20.65 0.92
CA LEU A 24 -22.64 21.81 1.74
C LEU A 24 -23.88 22.53 1.19
N ALA A 25 -23.99 22.66 -0.13
CA ALA A 25 -25.18 23.26 -0.75
C ALA A 25 -26.44 22.39 -0.53
N LEU A 26 -26.33 21.08 -0.65
CA LEU A 26 -27.45 20.16 -0.41
C LEU A 26 -27.88 20.10 1.07
N MET A 27 -27.00 20.39 2.04
CA MET A 27 -27.39 20.55 3.43
C MET A 27 -28.43 21.67 3.65
N MET A 28 -28.46 22.67 2.76
CA MET A 28 -29.41 23.79 2.83
C MET A 28 -30.73 23.50 2.11
N VAL A 29 -30.85 22.36 1.42
CA VAL A 29 -32.03 22.00 0.63
C VAL A 29 -32.88 20.98 1.38
N PRO A 30 -34.23 21.14 1.45
CA PRO A 30 -35.12 20.09 1.95
C PRO A 30 -34.87 18.78 1.17
N ASN A 31 -34.76 17.65 1.89
CA ASN A 31 -34.43 16.33 1.32
C ASN A 31 -33.07 16.25 0.60
N GLY A 32 -32.12 17.14 0.92
CA GLY A 32 -30.79 17.16 0.27
C GLY A 32 -30.02 15.84 0.42
N LEU A 33 -30.18 15.14 1.55
CA LEU A 33 -29.60 13.81 1.74
C LEU A 33 -30.17 12.76 0.80
N ASP A 34 -31.50 12.76 0.60
CA ASP A 34 -32.17 11.85 -0.33
C ASP A 34 -31.74 12.10 -1.78
N ILE A 35 -31.59 13.39 -2.15
CA ILE A 35 -31.05 13.77 -3.46
C ILE A 35 -29.62 13.25 -3.62
N ALA A 36 -28.77 13.47 -2.61
CA ALA A 36 -27.39 12.98 -2.66
C ALA A 36 -27.30 11.45 -2.77
N LYS A 37 -28.11 10.71 -2.00
CA LYS A 37 -28.15 9.24 -2.01
C LYS A 37 -28.76 8.68 -3.29
N SER A 38 -29.81 9.29 -3.85
CA SER A 38 -30.52 8.75 -5.01
C SER A 38 -29.87 9.07 -6.36
N TYR A 39 -29.24 10.24 -6.50
CA TYR A 39 -28.75 10.71 -7.79
C TYR A 39 -27.23 10.86 -7.89
N ILE A 40 -26.54 11.11 -6.78
CA ILE A 40 -25.08 11.36 -6.79
C ILE A 40 -24.33 10.10 -6.36
N LEU A 41 -24.69 9.50 -5.24
CA LEU A 41 -24.03 8.32 -4.68
C LEU A 41 -23.89 7.15 -5.67
N PRO A 42 -24.89 6.84 -6.54
CA PRO A 42 -24.78 5.71 -7.47
C PRO A 42 -23.55 5.79 -8.38
N TRP A 43 -23.14 6.97 -8.81
CA TRP A 43 -21.90 7.16 -9.60
C TRP A 43 -20.63 6.87 -8.82
N GLY A 44 -20.62 7.24 -7.54
CA GLY A 44 -19.58 6.87 -6.61
C GLY A 44 -19.53 5.35 -6.35
N THR A 45 -20.71 4.73 -6.22
CA THR A 45 -20.82 3.27 -6.06
C THR A 45 -20.30 2.50 -7.27
N ILE A 46 -20.55 2.99 -8.50
CA ILE A 46 -19.95 2.42 -9.71
C ILE A 46 -18.42 2.45 -9.63
N PHE A 47 -17.84 3.58 -9.21
CA PHE A 47 -16.40 3.69 -9.04
C PHE A 47 -15.85 2.69 -7.99
N LEU A 48 -16.52 2.53 -6.85
CA LEU A 48 -16.17 1.53 -5.84
C LEU A 48 -16.28 0.10 -6.35
N ASN A 49 -17.33 -0.20 -7.12
CA ASN A 49 -17.50 -1.53 -7.74
C ASN A 49 -16.38 -1.85 -8.71
N LEU A 50 -15.93 -0.86 -9.50
CA LEU A 50 -14.78 -1.01 -10.40
C LEU A 50 -13.47 -1.22 -9.60
N LEU A 51 -13.29 -0.53 -8.47
CA LEU A 51 -12.16 -0.79 -7.57
C LEU A 51 -12.21 -2.21 -7.01
N LYS A 52 -13.37 -2.67 -6.52
CA LYS A 52 -13.56 -4.06 -6.03
C LYS A 52 -13.29 -5.07 -7.13
N PHE A 53 -13.75 -4.83 -8.36
CA PHE A 53 -13.55 -5.71 -9.51
C PHE A 53 -12.08 -5.99 -9.79
N ILE A 54 -11.22 -4.97 -9.71
CA ILE A 54 -9.81 -5.12 -10.08
C ILE A 54 -8.93 -5.69 -8.96
N VAL A 55 -9.40 -5.74 -7.70
CA VAL A 55 -8.61 -6.20 -6.55
C VAL A 55 -8.11 -7.62 -6.75
N VAL A 56 -8.99 -8.58 -7.03
CA VAL A 56 -8.62 -10.00 -7.18
C VAL A 56 -7.62 -10.22 -8.33
N PRO A 57 -7.86 -9.74 -9.56
CA PRO A 57 -6.90 -9.87 -10.65
C PRO A 57 -5.52 -9.27 -10.32
N ILE A 58 -5.49 -8.06 -9.77
CA ILE A 58 -4.22 -7.43 -9.41
C ILE A 58 -3.48 -8.25 -8.36
N VAL A 59 -4.12 -8.63 -7.27
CA VAL A 59 -3.49 -9.42 -6.20
C VAL A 59 -2.96 -10.74 -6.76
N LEU A 60 -3.78 -11.45 -7.54
CA LEU A 60 -3.40 -12.74 -8.11
C LEU A 60 -2.17 -12.62 -9.01
N PHE A 61 -2.23 -11.76 -10.00
CA PHE A 61 -1.18 -11.71 -11.03
C PHE A 61 0.05 -10.93 -10.58
N SER A 62 -0.09 -9.84 -9.79
CA SER A 62 1.06 -9.07 -9.34
C SER A 62 1.91 -9.82 -8.31
N ILE A 63 1.28 -10.51 -7.36
CA ILE A 63 2.01 -11.31 -6.37
C ILE A 63 2.68 -12.51 -7.05
N ALA A 64 1.97 -13.22 -7.96
CA ALA A 64 2.56 -14.33 -8.71
C ALA A 64 3.74 -13.86 -9.57
N SER A 65 3.59 -12.75 -10.31
CA SER A 65 4.67 -12.13 -11.09
C SER A 65 5.83 -11.67 -10.19
N GLY A 66 5.53 -11.08 -9.03
CA GLY A 66 6.53 -10.72 -8.01
C GLY A 66 7.35 -11.93 -7.56
N VAL A 67 6.71 -13.06 -7.26
CA VAL A 67 7.40 -14.32 -6.90
C VAL A 67 8.22 -14.85 -8.08
N ILE A 68 7.68 -14.84 -9.29
CA ILE A 68 8.40 -15.29 -10.50
C ILE A 68 9.66 -14.45 -10.74
N SER A 69 9.59 -13.13 -10.54
CA SER A 69 10.73 -12.23 -10.68
C SER A 69 11.86 -12.53 -9.69
N MET A 70 11.56 -13.21 -8.58
CA MET A 70 12.56 -13.69 -7.62
C MET A 70 13.45 -14.83 -8.17
N GLN A 71 13.22 -15.33 -9.39
CA GLN A 71 14.08 -16.33 -10.04
C GLN A 71 15.54 -15.87 -10.11
N ASP A 72 15.77 -14.58 -10.29
CA ASP A 72 17.12 -13.99 -10.26
C ASP A 72 17.74 -13.97 -8.85
N ILE A 73 16.91 -14.05 -7.79
CA ILE A 73 17.37 -14.13 -6.41
C ILE A 73 18.18 -15.40 -6.15
N GLY A 74 17.78 -16.53 -6.72
CA GLY A 74 18.54 -17.78 -6.65
C GLY A 74 19.89 -17.69 -7.36
N ARG A 75 19.99 -16.94 -8.45
CA ARG A 75 21.24 -16.67 -9.18
C ARG A 75 22.13 -15.66 -8.46
N VAL A 76 21.53 -14.65 -7.79
CA VAL A 76 22.23 -13.63 -6.99
C VAL A 76 22.52 -14.10 -5.56
N GLY A 77 21.98 -15.24 -5.13
CA GLY A 77 22.32 -15.95 -3.89
C GLY A 77 22.05 -15.13 -2.63
N SER A 78 23.13 -14.79 -1.91
CA SER A 78 23.09 -14.10 -0.60
C SER A 78 22.41 -12.72 -0.62
N VAL A 79 22.55 -11.96 -1.70
CA VAL A 79 21.98 -10.61 -1.86
C VAL A 79 20.44 -10.67 -1.86
N GLY A 80 19.88 -11.56 -2.68
CA GLY A 80 18.43 -11.69 -2.83
C GLY A 80 17.74 -12.09 -1.52
N GLY A 81 18.26 -13.12 -0.83
CA GLY A 81 17.68 -13.55 0.45
C GLY A 81 17.72 -12.45 1.52
N LYS A 82 18.83 -11.71 1.63
CA LYS A 82 18.95 -10.58 2.58
C LYS A 82 17.97 -9.46 2.24
N THR A 83 17.78 -9.16 0.97
CA THR A 83 16.86 -8.13 0.50
C THR A 83 15.41 -8.47 0.87
N ILE A 84 14.97 -9.69 0.59
CA ILE A 84 13.60 -10.12 0.94
C ILE A 84 13.36 -10.11 2.43
N VAL A 85 14.30 -10.65 3.23
CA VAL A 85 14.18 -10.62 4.69
C VAL A 85 14.10 -9.17 5.20
N TYR A 86 14.94 -8.28 4.67
CA TYR A 86 14.90 -6.87 5.04
C TYR A 86 13.52 -6.25 4.77
N TYR A 87 13.02 -6.38 3.54
CA TYR A 87 11.72 -5.82 3.15
C TYR A 87 10.56 -6.39 3.97
N MET A 88 10.51 -7.71 4.17
CA MET A 88 9.46 -8.31 4.98
C MET A 88 9.48 -7.82 6.43
N CYS A 89 10.67 -7.71 7.04
CA CYS A 89 10.79 -7.23 8.42
C CYS A 89 10.42 -5.74 8.55
N THR A 90 10.88 -4.88 7.62
CA THR A 90 10.57 -3.44 7.69
C THR A 90 9.11 -3.18 7.41
N THR A 91 8.50 -3.89 6.46
CA THR A 91 7.07 -3.73 6.14
C THR A 91 6.18 -4.25 7.28
N ALA A 92 6.47 -5.42 7.86
CA ALA A 92 5.72 -5.91 9.01
C ALA A 92 5.79 -4.93 10.20
N PHE A 93 6.98 -4.39 10.47
CA PHE A 93 7.14 -3.36 11.50
C PHE A 93 6.37 -2.08 11.17
N ALA A 94 6.34 -1.66 9.90
CA ALA A 94 5.60 -0.50 9.43
C ALA A 94 4.09 -0.62 9.70
N VAL A 95 3.50 -1.79 9.43
CA VAL A 95 2.08 -2.04 9.72
C VAL A 95 1.81 -2.04 11.22
N VAL A 96 2.64 -2.72 12.02
CA VAL A 96 2.49 -2.73 13.49
C VAL A 96 2.56 -1.32 14.05
N LEU A 97 3.56 -0.52 13.62
CA LEU A 97 3.68 0.88 14.01
C LEU A 97 2.42 1.68 13.65
N ALA A 98 1.89 1.49 12.44
CA ALA A 98 0.68 2.16 11.97
C ALA A 98 -0.53 1.82 12.84
N LEU A 99 -0.74 0.54 13.16
CA LEU A 99 -1.83 0.08 14.01
C LEU A 99 -1.72 0.64 15.43
N VAL A 100 -0.52 0.68 15.99
CA VAL A 100 -0.28 1.27 17.33
C VAL A 100 -0.60 2.76 17.33
N LEU A 101 -0.08 3.52 16.37
CA LEU A 101 -0.33 4.98 16.28
C LEU A 101 -1.80 5.28 16.05
N ALA A 102 -2.45 4.57 15.13
CA ALA A 102 -3.86 4.77 14.82
C ALA A 102 -4.78 4.35 15.98
N SER A 103 -4.46 3.25 16.68
CA SER A 103 -5.19 2.83 17.88
C SER A 103 -5.01 3.84 19.02
N ALA A 104 -3.82 4.41 19.20
CA ALA A 104 -3.58 5.48 20.14
C ALA A 104 -4.41 6.74 19.80
N ALA A 105 -4.44 7.12 18.51
CA ALA A 105 -5.25 8.23 18.03
C ALA A 105 -6.76 8.00 18.28
N LYS A 106 -7.25 6.77 18.05
CA LYS A 106 -8.61 6.36 18.40
C LYS A 106 -8.87 6.50 19.91
N GLY A 107 -7.97 5.98 20.75
CA GLY A 107 -8.06 6.06 22.20
C GLY A 107 -8.05 7.51 22.73
N MET A 108 -7.40 8.43 22.03
CA MET A 108 -7.43 9.87 22.33
C MET A 108 -8.64 10.60 21.73
N HIS A 109 -9.61 9.88 21.19
CA HIS A 109 -10.80 10.44 20.52
C HIS A 109 -10.49 11.38 19.34
N ILE A 110 -9.31 11.24 18.74
CA ILE A 110 -8.93 11.97 17.51
C ILE A 110 -9.76 11.46 16.33
N PHE A 111 -10.02 10.15 16.29
CA PHE A 111 -10.94 9.52 15.33
C PHE A 111 -12.31 9.38 15.98
N ALA A 112 -13.31 10.12 15.48
CA ALA A 112 -14.67 10.06 15.97
C ALA A 112 -15.51 9.09 15.13
N ALA A 113 -16.42 8.38 15.79
CA ALA A 113 -17.47 7.64 15.12
C ALA A 113 -18.37 8.61 14.32
N MET A 114 -18.78 8.20 13.13
CA MET A 114 -19.63 8.98 12.25
C MET A 114 -21.03 8.35 12.21
N GLU A 115 -22.05 9.16 11.98
CA GLU A 115 -23.35 8.64 11.66
C GLU A 115 -23.31 8.05 10.24
N THR A 116 -23.01 6.76 10.15
CA THR A 116 -23.07 6.00 8.89
C THR A 116 -24.42 5.33 8.82
N SER A 117 -25.39 5.99 8.22
CA SER A 117 -26.74 5.44 8.09
C SER A 117 -26.73 4.22 7.16
N GLY A 118 -26.95 3.05 7.73
CA GLY A 118 -27.44 1.89 7.02
C GLY A 118 -26.50 0.72 6.74
N LEU A 119 -25.27 0.73 7.23
CA LEU A 119 -24.42 -0.46 7.16
C LEU A 119 -24.37 -1.12 8.55
N ALA A 120 -25.25 -2.12 8.76
CA ALA A 120 -25.14 -3.00 9.91
C ALA A 120 -23.86 -3.85 9.75
N TYR A 121 -22.85 -3.55 10.55
CA TYR A 121 -21.69 -4.44 10.67
C TYR A 121 -22.03 -5.53 11.68
N GLU A 122 -22.14 -6.77 11.20
CA GLU A 122 -22.15 -7.92 12.09
C GLU A 122 -20.69 -8.38 12.28
N PRO A 123 -20.13 -8.24 13.51
CA PRO A 123 -18.79 -8.73 13.77
C PRO A 123 -18.77 -10.23 13.51
N PRO A 124 -17.76 -10.75 12.75
CA PRO A 124 -17.59 -12.18 12.60
C PRO A 124 -17.45 -12.81 13.98
N ALA A 125 -18.14 -13.94 14.20
CA ALA A 125 -18.03 -14.70 15.45
C ALA A 125 -16.54 -14.95 15.74
N GLY A 126 -16.11 -14.68 16.99
CA GLY A 126 -14.70 -14.72 17.38
C GLY A 126 -14.03 -16.04 17.03
N GLN A 127 -13.32 -16.08 15.94
CA GLN A 127 -12.51 -17.22 15.52
C GLN A 127 -11.25 -17.28 16.37
N SER A 128 -10.83 -18.48 16.74
CA SER A 128 -9.53 -18.66 17.38
C SER A 128 -8.40 -18.32 16.40
N LEU A 129 -7.26 -17.83 16.90
CA LEU A 129 -6.07 -17.54 16.06
C LEU A 129 -5.67 -18.77 15.23
N MET A 130 -5.79 -19.99 15.80
CA MET A 130 -5.49 -21.23 15.07
C MET A 130 -6.46 -21.46 13.90
N GLN A 131 -7.75 -21.20 14.09
CA GLN A 131 -8.74 -21.30 13.01
C GLN A 131 -8.45 -20.29 11.90
N THR A 132 -8.09 -19.07 12.26
CA THR A 132 -7.68 -18.06 11.28
C THR A 132 -6.47 -18.53 10.45
N ILE A 133 -5.46 -19.16 11.09
CA ILE A 133 -4.28 -19.70 10.38
C ILE A 133 -4.68 -20.84 9.44
N ILE A 134 -5.57 -21.73 9.85
CA ILE A 134 -6.07 -22.83 9.00
C ILE A 134 -6.83 -22.28 7.81
N ASP A 135 -7.70 -21.31 8.04
CA ASP A 135 -8.55 -20.70 7.03
C ASP A 135 -7.78 -19.86 5.99
N ILE A 136 -6.50 -19.55 6.24
CA ILE A 136 -5.62 -18.92 5.24
C ILE A 136 -5.37 -19.87 4.04
N PHE A 137 -5.36 -21.19 4.28
CA PHE A 137 -5.07 -22.19 3.23
C PHE A 137 -6.36 -22.67 2.57
N PRO A 138 -6.60 -22.34 1.28
CA PRO A 138 -7.83 -22.72 0.59
C PRO A 138 -7.83 -24.19 0.23
N SER A 139 -8.98 -24.85 0.45
CA SER A 139 -9.22 -26.22 -0.05
C SER A 139 -9.58 -26.26 -1.54
N ASN A 140 -9.98 -25.12 -2.11
CA ASN A 140 -10.37 -24.96 -3.51
C ASN A 140 -9.85 -23.61 -4.03
N PRO A 141 -9.15 -23.56 -5.19
CA PRO A 141 -8.57 -22.30 -5.68
C PRO A 141 -9.61 -21.33 -6.26
N ILE A 142 -10.79 -21.78 -6.66
CA ILE A 142 -11.77 -20.95 -7.36
C ILE A 142 -12.65 -20.17 -6.38
N THR A 143 -13.11 -20.82 -5.31
CA THR A 143 -13.99 -20.20 -4.32
C THR A 143 -13.43 -18.90 -3.71
N PRO A 144 -12.14 -18.83 -3.30
CA PRO A 144 -11.55 -17.59 -2.79
C PRO A 144 -11.51 -16.47 -3.82
N LEU A 145 -11.27 -16.79 -5.10
CA LEU A 145 -11.26 -15.80 -6.17
C LEU A 145 -12.66 -15.23 -6.40
N ALA A 146 -13.70 -16.08 -6.38
CA ALA A 146 -15.09 -15.68 -6.53
C ALA A 146 -15.59 -14.82 -5.35
N ASN A 147 -15.20 -15.19 -4.13
CA ASN A 147 -15.63 -14.52 -2.90
C ASN A 147 -14.70 -13.38 -2.46
N ALA A 148 -13.65 -13.11 -3.22
CA ALA A 148 -12.61 -12.11 -2.88
C ALA A 148 -12.02 -12.34 -1.45
N SER A 149 -11.78 -13.62 -1.08
CA SER A 149 -11.17 -13.99 0.22
C SER A 149 -9.66 -13.70 0.18
N MET A 150 -9.25 -12.48 0.47
CA MET A 150 -7.94 -11.92 0.13
C MET A 150 -6.76 -12.72 0.65
N LEU A 151 -6.75 -13.17 1.91
CA LEU A 151 -5.65 -13.99 2.44
C LEU A 151 -5.46 -15.28 1.64
N GLN A 152 -6.56 -15.94 1.29
CA GLN A 152 -6.53 -17.15 0.47
C GLN A 152 -6.09 -16.85 -0.97
N VAL A 153 -6.51 -15.72 -1.55
CA VAL A 153 -6.04 -15.27 -2.88
C VAL A 153 -4.54 -15.05 -2.87
N ILE A 154 -3.98 -14.42 -1.81
CA ILE A 154 -2.53 -14.25 -1.64
C ILE A 154 -1.82 -15.60 -1.62
N VAL A 155 -2.32 -16.59 -0.85
CA VAL A 155 -1.72 -17.92 -0.80
C VAL A 155 -1.77 -18.60 -2.17
N ILE A 156 -2.88 -18.51 -2.89
CA ILE A 156 -3.00 -19.02 -4.27
C ILE A 156 -1.94 -18.37 -5.16
N SER A 157 -1.79 -17.05 -5.07
CA SER A 157 -0.82 -16.29 -5.88
C SER A 157 0.62 -16.73 -5.61
N LEU A 158 0.97 -16.92 -4.33
CA LEU A 158 2.28 -17.42 -3.92
C LEU A 158 2.52 -18.85 -4.43
N LEU A 159 1.54 -19.75 -4.28
CA LEU A 159 1.64 -21.14 -4.76
C LEU A 159 1.79 -21.19 -6.29
N VAL A 160 1.03 -20.37 -7.03
CA VAL A 160 1.16 -20.26 -8.49
C VAL A 160 2.56 -19.76 -8.87
N GLY A 161 3.03 -18.68 -8.24
CA GLY A 161 4.36 -18.14 -8.48
C GLY A 161 5.47 -19.15 -8.20
N PHE A 162 5.45 -19.80 -7.03
CA PHE A 162 6.43 -20.84 -6.69
C PHE A 162 6.32 -22.07 -7.60
N GLY A 163 5.10 -22.51 -7.95
CA GLY A 163 4.88 -23.62 -8.87
C GLY A 163 5.51 -23.35 -10.25
N ILE A 164 5.34 -22.15 -10.78
CA ILE A 164 5.96 -21.72 -12.06
C ILE A 164 7.49 -21.72 -11.92
N LEU A 165 8.05 -21.19 -10.84
CA LEU A 165 9.49 -21.20 -10.59
C LEU A 165 10.06 -22.62 -10.56
N LEU A 166 9.41 -23.51 -9.81
CA LEU A 166 9.85 -24.91 -9.67
C LEU A 166 9.70 -25.73 -10.94
N ALA A 167 8.81 -25.33 -11.86
CA ALA A 167 8.64 -25.98 -13.15
C ALA A 167 9.81 -25.68 -14.13
N GLY A 168 10.66 -24.69 -13.82
CA GLY A 168 11.83 -24.33 -14.62
C GLY A 168 11.44 -23.96 -16.06
N GLU A 169 12.14 -24.54 -17.06
CA GLU A 169 11.89 -24.25 -18.48
C GLU A 169 10.45 -24.49 -18.92
N LYS A 170 9.77 -25.51 -18.37
CA LYS A 170 8.37 -25.80 -18.67
C LYS A 170 7.40 -24.72 -18.12
N GLY A 171 7.83 -23.98 -17.12
CA GLY A 171 7.07 -22.89 -16.52
C GLY A 171 7.15 -21.56 -17.29
N LEU A 172 8.07 -21.40 -18.26
CA LEU A 172 8.30 -20.12 -18.94
C LEU A 172 7.05 -19.55 -19.63
N VAL A 173 6.27 -20.39 -20.30
CA VAL A 173 5.02 -19.95 -20.95
C VAL A 173 4.02 -19.47 -19.92
N ALA A 174 3.87 -20.19 -18.80
CA ALA A 174 2.98 -19.77 -17.72
C ALA A 174 3.45 -18.45 -17.06
N ALA A 175 4.75 -18.26 -16.88
CA ALA A 175 5.33 -17.00 -16.42
C ALA A 175 4.96 -15.82 -17.32
N GLN A 176 5.15 -15.99 -18.65
CA GLN A 176 4.76 -14.96 -19.64
C GLN A 176 3.26 -14.64 -19.61
N VAL A 177 2.41 -15.64 -19.41
CA VAL A 177 0.96 -15.46 -19.26
C VAL A 177 0.65 -14.65 -18.01
N VAL A 178 1.24 -14.98 -16.86
CA VAL A 178 1.07 -14.24 -15.60
C VAL A 178 1.51 -12.78 -15.75
N ASP A 179 2.67 -12.54 -16.35
CA ASP A 179 3.19 -11.19 -16.58
C ASP A 179 2.29 -10.38 -17.52
N SER A 180 1.79 -11.02 -18.58
CA SER A 180 0.85 -10.39 -19.52
C SER A 180 -0.48 -9.99 -18.82
N PHE A 181 -1.04 -10.88 -18.01
CA PHE A 181 -2.26 -10.58 -17.24
C PHE A 181 -2.01 -9.55 -16.14
N ASN A 182 -0.83 -9.53 -15.53
CA ASN A 182 -0.44 -8.47 -14.60
C ASN A 182 -0.44 -7.11 -15.31
N GLU A 183 0.19 -6.98 -16.48
CA GLU A 183 0.20 -5.73 -17.26
C GLU A 183 -1.22 -5.31 -17.67
N VAL A 184 -2.06 -6.24 -18.13
CA VAL A 184 -3.47 -5.97 -18.44
C VAL A 184 -4.23 -5.46 -17.22
N SER A 185 -4.05 -6.11 -16.06
CA SER A 185 -4.69 -5.70 -14.81
C SER A 185 -4.27 -4.28 -14.39
N MET A 186 -2.96 -3.96 -14.55
CA MET A 186 -2.44 -2.62 -14.30
C MET A 186 -3.05 -1.57 -15.23
N LYS A 187 -3.24 -1.86 -16.54
CA LYS A 187 -3.90 -0.94 -17.48
C LYS A 187 -5.38 -0.73 -17.14
N ILE A 188 -6.07 -1.79 -16.71
CA ILE A 188 -7.46 -1.67 -16.23
C ILE A 188 -7.50 -0.78 -14.98
N MET A 189 -6.59 -0.98 -14.02
CA MET A 189 -6.47 -0.12 -12.85
C MET A 189 -6.25 1.35 -13.24
N ASP A 190 -5.35 1.64 -14.18
CA ASP A 190 -5.11 2.99 -14.69
C ASP A 190 -6.38 3.64 -15.27
N LEU A 191 -7.23 2.85 -15.95
CA LEU A 191 -8.51 3.33 -16.47
C LEU A 191 -9.49 3.66 -15.33
N ILE A 192 -9.58 2.77 -14.33
CA ILE A 192 -10.45 2.98 -13.16
C ILE A 192 -10.02 4.22 -12.37
N ILE A 193 -8.72 4.38 -12.13
CA ILE A 193 -8.17 5.54 -11.41
C ILE A 193 -8.43 6.87 -12.13
N LYS A 194 -8.53 6.88 -13.47
CA LYS A 194 -8.93 8.09 -14.22
C LYS A 194 -10.35 8.53 -13.91
N LEU A 195 -11.22 7.66 -13.42
CA LEU A 195 -12.58 8.00 -12.97
C LEU A 195 -12.60 8.57 -11.54
N SER A 196 -11.49 8.52 -10.79
CA SER A 196 -11.41 8.98 -9.40
C SER A 196 -11.92 10.41 -9.17
N PRO A 197 -11.71 11.41 -10.05
CA PRO A 197 -12.25 12.76 -9.81
C PRO A 197 -13.76 12.76 -9.65
N ILE A 198 -14.48 12.02 -10.48
CA ILE A 198 -15.94 11.89 -10.43
C ILE A 198 -16.34 11.00 -9.24
N GLY A 199 -15.69 9.84 -9.11
CA GLY A 199 -15.97 8.90 -8.02
C GLY A 199 -15.83 9.56 -6.66
N VAL A 200 -14.73 10.28 -6.41
CA VAL A 200 -14.47 11.01 -5.15
C VAL A 200 -15.52 12.09 -4.90
N ALA A 201 -15.85 12.90 -5.91
CA ALA A 201 -16.89 13.94 -5.78
C ALA A 201 -18.23 13.33 -5.36
N CYS A 202 -18.63 12.23 -6.01
CA CYS A 202 -19.91 11.57 -5.75
C CYS A 202 -19.95 10.81 -4.42
N LEU A 203 -18.81 10.32 -3.93
CA LEU A 203 -18.73 9.61 -2.66
C LEU A 203 -18.68 10.56 -1.46
N ILE A 204 -17.93 11.67 -1.54
CA ILE A 204 -17.80 12.61 -0.42
C ILE A 204 -19.06 13.47 -0.23
N CYS A 205 -19.81 13.73 -1.31
CA CYS A 205 -20.98 14.59 -1.24
C CYS A 205 -22.02 14.13 -0.21
N PRO A 206 -22.57 12.89 -0.23
CA PRO A 206 -23.51 12.43 0.78
C PRO A 206 -22.90 12.38 2.18
N VAL A 207 -21.61 12.10 2.32
CA VAL A 207 -20.90 12.11 3.61
C VAL A 207 -20.91 13.53 4.23
N ILE A 208 -20.68 14.56 3.42
CA ILE A 208 -20.76 15.95 3.87
C ILE A 208 -22.20 16.32 4.25
N VAL A 209 -23.20 15.90 3.46
CA VAL A 209 -24.61 16.18 3.77
C VAL A 209 -25.02 15.56 5.09
N GLU A 210 -24.57 14.34 5.39
CA GLU A 210 -24.93 13.57 6.59
C GLU A 210 -24.17 14.04 7.84
N ASN A 211 -22.84 14.24 7.73
CA ASN A 211 -21.96 14.49 8.89
C ASN A 211 -21.50 15.96 9.01
N GLY A 212 -21.81 16.78 8.01
CA GLY A 212 -21.38 18.18 7.98
C GLY A 212 -19.87 18.36 7.78
N PRO A 213 -19.36 19.61 7.90
CA PRO A 213 -17.96 19.92 7.64
C PRO A 213 -16.99 19.34 8.68
N LYS A 214 -17.47 18.77 9.79
CA LYS A 214 -16.63 18.12 10.83
C LYS A 214 -15.78 16.99 10.27
N ILE A 215 -16.22 16.32 9.19
CA ILE A 215 -15.47 15.27 8.52
C ILE A 215 -14.10 15.76 8.02
N LEU A 216 -13.99 17.02 7.63
CA LEU A 216 -12.73 17.58 7.14
C LEU A 216 -11.63 17.55 8.21
N ALA A 217 -11.99 17.80 9.47
CA ALA A 217 -11.07 17.68 10.59
C ALA A 217 -10.58 16.22 10.77
N GLN A 218 -11.47 15.25 10.57
CA GLN A 218 -11.12 13.83 10.62
C GLN A 218 -10.15 13.43 9.48
N LEU A 219 -10.35 13.98 8.28
CA LEU A 219 -9.45 13.75 7.14
C LEU A 219 -8.05 14.33 7.40
N VAL A 220 -7.97 15.51 7.99
CA VAL A 220 -6.69 16.09 8.41
C VAL A 220 -6.04 15.25 9.51
N ALA A 221 -6.82 14.77 10.46
CA ALA A 221 -6.31 13.95 11.56
C ALA A 221 -5.72 12.62 11.07
N VAL A 222 -6.43 11.89 10.22
CA VAL A 222 -5.93 10.61 9.69
C VAL A 222 -4.67 10.82 8.85
N LEU A 223 -4.62 11.90 8.07
CA LEU A 223 -3.43 12.28 7.30
C LEU A 223 -2.24 12.57 8.23
N ALA A 224 -2.47 13.34 9.29
CA ALA A 224 -1.43 13.67 10.27
C ALA A 224 -0.88 12.42 10.96
N VAL A 225 -1.74 11.48 11.37
CA VAL A 225 -1.32 10.20 11.99
C VAL A 225 -0.47 9.38 11.02
N ALA A 226 -0.84 9.31 9.74
CA ALA A 226 -0.03 8.59 8.74
C ALA A 226 1.34 9.25 8.52
N TYR A 227 1.39 10.58 8.42
CA TYR A 227 2.67 11.30 8.26
C TYR A 227 3.56 11.18 9.49
N VAL A 228 3.00 11.18 10.70
CA VAL A 228 3.74 10.85 11.92
C VAL A 228 4.31 9.43 11.81
N GLY A 229 3.50 8.45 11.35
CA GLY A 229 3.95 7.09 11.10
C GLY A 229 5.10 7.02 10.10
N TYR A 230 5.02 7.75 8.99
CA TYR A 230 6.10 7.85 7.99
C TYR A 230 7.40 8.38 8.59
N ILE A 231 7.33 9.48 9.35
CA ILE A 231 8.49 10.10 9.98
C ILE A 231 9.09 9.17 11.05
N VAL A 232 8.26 8.60 11.92
CA VAL A 232 8.73 7.68 12.98
C VAL A 232 9.40 6.46 12.35
N HIS A 233 8.80 5.85 11.32
CA HIS A 233 9.37 4.70 10.63
C HIS A 233 10.74 5.05 10.01
N ALA A 234 10.83 6.16 9.29
CA ALA A 234 12.08 6.61 8.69
C ALA A 234 13.17 6.88 9.75
N VAL A 235 12.81 7.58 10.83
CA VAL A 235 13.75 7.94 11.90
C VAL A 235 14.16 6.72 12.73
N VAL A 236 13.24 5.80 13.04
CA VAL A 236 13.55 4.65 13.89
C VAL A 236 14.14 3.51 13.05
N VAL A 237 13.46 3.06 11.99
CA VAL A 237 13.85 1.84 11.25
C VAL A 237 15.00 2.12 10.30
N TYR A 238 14.86 3.10 9.40
CA TYR A 238 15.92 3.35 8.42
C TYR A 238 17.17 3.92 9.06
N SER A 239 17.05 4.82 10.06
CA SER A 239 18.23 5.34 10.76
C SER A 239 18.99 4.26 11.51
N SER A 240 18.28 3.37 12.21
CA SER A 240 18.91 2.29 12.95
C SER A 240 19.58 1.28 12.02
N THR A 241 18.91 0.86 10.94
CA THR A 241 19.43 -0.12 9.99
C THR A 241 20.62 0.41 9.20
N VAL A 242 20.56 1.64 8.66
CA VAL A 242 21.70 2.22 7.92
C VAL A 242 22.89 2.49 8.83
N LYS A 243 22.67 2.85 10.11
CA LYS A 243 23.76 3.06 11.07
C LYS A 243 24.39 1.74 11.52
N ALA A 244 23.56 0.80 12.00
CA ALA A 244 24.04 -0.43 12.60
C ALA A 244 24.58 -1.44 11.58
N LEU A 245 23.87 -1.61 10.47
CA LEU A 245 24.17 -2.60 9.45
C LEU A 245 24.90 -1.99 8.23
N GLY A 246 24.48 -0.80 7.79
CA GLY A 246 25.06 -0.09 6.65
C GLY A 246 26.34 0.68 6.96
N GLY A 247 26.55 1.07 8.23
CA GLY A 247 27.72 1.88 8.63
C GLY A 247 27.68 3.32 8.14
N VAL A 248 26.52 3.82 7.74
CA VAL A 248 26.30 5.19 7.26
C VAL A 248 25.60 6.01 8.35
N SER A 249 26.02 7.26 8.52
CA SER A 249 25.33 8.18 9.45
C SER A 249 23.91 8.47 8.96
N PRO A 250 22.86 8.39 9.83
CA PRO A 250 21.49 8.72 9.43
C PRO A 250 21.34 10.09 8.79
N ILE A 251 22.01 11.10 9.33
CA ILE A 251 21.97 12.47 8.77
C ILE A 251 22.56 12.50 7.36
N ALA A 252 23.70 11.83 7.15
CA ALA A 252 24.31 11.71 5.82
C ALA A 252 23.40 10.94 4.85
N PHE A 253 22.74 9.88 5.33
CA PHE A 253 21.81 9.10 4.54
C PHE A 253 20.63 9.94 4.04
N PHE A 254 19.88 10.58 4.95
CA PHE A 254 18.72 11.40 4.53
C PHE A 254 19.13 12.61 3.70
N LYS A 255 20.26 13.24 4.01
CA LYS A 255 20.79 14.34 3.20
C LYS A 255 21.17 13.88 1.79
N GLY A 256 21.79 12.71 1.66
CA GLY A 256 22.14 12.11 0.37
C GLY A 256 20.92 11.64 -0.43
N MET A 257 19.86 11.18 0.24
CA MET A 257 18.60 10.75 -0.38
C MET A 257 17.64 11.91 -0.71
N ALA A 258 17.88 13.13 -0.24
CA ALA A 258 16.95 14.23 -0.41
C ALA A 258 16.53 14.48 -1.88
N PRO A 259 17.39 14.41 -2.91
CA PRO A 259 16.97 14.57 -4.30
C PRO A 259 15.96 13.51 -4.75
N ALA A 260 16.19 12.24 -4.40
CA ALA A 260 15.29 11.13 -4.71
C ALA A 260 13.97 11.29 -3.92
N MET A 261 14.03 11.65 -2.63
CA MET A 261 12.84 11.87 -1.80
C MET A 261 11.96 13.00 -2.36
N MET A 262 12.54 14.12 -2.79
CA MET A 262 11.79 15.21 -3.42
C MET A 262 11.15 14.79 -4.74
N MET A 263 11.85 14.01 -5.55
CA MET A 263 11.30 13.47 -6.79
C MET A 263 10.16 12.50 -6.52
N ALA A 264 10.31 11.59 -5.56
CA ALA A 264 9.26 10.65 -5.14
C ALA A 264 8.03 11.38 -4.60
N PHE A 265 8.23 12.37 -3.75
CA PHE A 265 7.15 13.19 -3.19
C PHE A 265 6.34 13.90 -4.28
N SER A 266 6.99 14.42 -5.30
CA SER A 266 6.30 15.13 -6.39
C SER A 266 5.63 14.20 -7.39
N SER A 267 6.28 13.08 -7.76
CA SER A 267 5.79 12.14 -8.78
C SER A 267 4.78 11.12 -8.22
N ALA A 268 4.95 10.73 -6.95
CA ALA A 268 4.28 9.61 -6.32
C ALA A 268 4.43 8.29 -7.13
N SER A 269 5.64 8.07 -7.67
CA SER A 269 5.97 6.86 -8.43
C SER A 269 7.38 6.38 -8.07
N SER A 270 7.46 5.19 -7.47
CA SER A 270 8.73 4.54 -7.14
C SER A 270 9.52 4.22 -8.41
N VAL A 271 8.84 3.70 -9.43
CA VAL A 271 9.44 3.37 -10.73
C VAL A 271 9.93 4.63 -11.43
N GLY A 272 9.14 5.71 -11.44
CA GLY A 272 9.54 7.00 -12.03
C GLY A 272 10.72 7.67 -11.30
N THR A 273 10.94 7.34 -10.03
CA THR A 273 12.03 7.88 -9.20
C THR A 273 13.30 7.01 -9.25
N LEU A 274 13.21 5.79 -9.78
CA LEU A 274 14.28 4.80 -9.75
C LEU A 274 15.66 5.31 -10.19
N PRO A 275 15.81 6.11 -11.28
CA PRO A 275 17.12 6.65 -11.66
C PRO A 275 17.75 7.52 -10.56
N PHE A 276 16.94 8.34 -9.89
CA PHE A 276 17.42 9.18 -8.78
C PHE A 276 17.78 8.35 -7.55
N THR A 277 16.98 7.32 -7.26
CA THR A 277 17.24 6.41 -6.13
C THR A 277 18.53 5.64 -6.35
N LEU A 278 18.80 5.16 -7.58
CA LEU A 278 20.06 4.51 -7.95
C LEU A 278 21.25 5.43 -7.71
N GLU A 279 21.23 6.63 -8.29
CA GLU A 279 22.32 7.59 -8.18
C GLU A 279 22.61 7.99 -6.71
N CYS A 280 21.55 8.28 -5.94
CA CYS A 280 21.69 8.63 -4.53
C CYS A 280 22.23 7.47 -3.70
N SER A 281 21.79 6.24 -3.95
CA SER A 281 22.23 5.05 -3.21
C SER A 281 23.69 4.71 -3.49
N GLU A 282 24.15 4.81 -4.74
CA GLU A 282 25.55 4.61 -5.12
C GLU A 282 26.47 5.64 -4.45
N ARG A 283 26.06 6.91 -4.42
CA ARG A 283 26.80 7.98 -3.71
C ARG A 283 26.87 7.75 -2.18
N LEU A 284 25.91 7.04 -1.62
CA LEU A 284 25.88 6.65 -0.20
C LEU A 284 26.64 5.35 0.10
N GLY A 285 27.31 4.78 -0.91
CA GLY A 285 28.19 3.62 -0.76
C GLY A 285 27.51 2.28 -1.04
N ALA A 286 26.32 2.28 -1.65
CA ALA A 286 25.77 1.03 -2.21
C ALA A 286 26.60 0.61 -3.44
N ARG A 287 26.96 -0.68 -3.49
CA ARG A 287 27.65 -1.25 -4.65
C ARG A 287 26.71 -1.22 -5.85
N LYS A 288 27.22 -0.83 -7.02
CA LYS A 288 26.42 -0.72 -8.25
C LYS A 288 25.67 -2.00 -8.60
N GLU A 289 26.33 -3.16 -8.47
CA GLU A 289 25.72 -4.47 -8.77
C GLU A 289 24.58 -4.80 -7.79
N VAL A 290 24.73 -4.41 -6.50
CA VAL A 290 23.70 -4.60 -5.48
C VAL A 290 22.55 -3.62 -5.70
N ALA A 291 22.85 -2.35 -5.92
CA ALA A 291 21.84 -1.30 -6.14
C ALA A 291 20.99 -1.59 -7.38
N SER A 292 21.63 -1.99 -8.49
CA SER A 292 20.95 -2.34 -9.75
C SER A 292 20.00 -3.54 -9.63
N PHE A 293 20.17 -4.39 -8.60
CA PHE A 293 19.27 -5.50 -8.29
C PHE A 293 18.24 -5.11 -7.24
N VAL A 294 18.68 -4.56 -6.11
CA VAL A 294 17.82 -4.28 -4.93
C VAL A 294 16.77 -3.21 -5.22
N LEU A 295 17.16 -2.12 -5.90
CA LEU A 295 16.26 -0.97 -6.06
C LEU A 295 15.10 -1.22 -7.03
N PRO A 296 15.30 -1.85 -8.22
CA PRO A 296 14.17 -2.24 -9.07
C PRO A 296 13.24 -3.25 -8.39
N LEU A 297 13.80 -4.21 -7.64
CA LEU A 297 13.02 -5.17 -6.84
C LEU A 297 12.23 -4.45 -5.74
N GLY A 298 12.85 -3.49 -5.03
CA GLY A 298 12.21 -2.70 -4.00
C GLY A 298 11.06 -1.87 -4.50
N ALA A 299 11.19 -1.26 -5.68
CA ALA A 299 10.14 -0.45 -6.29
C ALA A 299 8.79 -1.20 -6.48
N THR A 300 8.80 -2.54 -6.40
CA THR A 300 7.61 -3.40 -6.52
C THR A 300 7.36 -4.30 -5.31
N ASN A 301 8.31 -4.44 -4.39
CA ASN A 301 8.20 -5.39 -3.26
C ASN A 301 8.38 -4.73 -1.88
N ASN A 302 8.88 -3.50 -1.82
CA ASN A 302 9.06 -2.77 -0.56
C ASN A 302 8.05 -1.64 -0.45
N MET A 303 7.00 -1.85 0.32
CA MET A 303 5.85 -0.94 0.42
C MET A 303 5.60 -0.47 1.86
N ASP A 304 6.67 -0.11 2.60
CA ASP A 304 6.58 0.31 4.00
C ASP A 304 5.63 1.50 4.20
N GLY A 305 5.73 2.53 3.36
CA GLY A 305 4.82 3.66 3.41
C GLY A 305 3.39 3.30 3.05
N THR A 306 3.19 2.41 2.07
CA THR A 306 1.87 1.87 1.72
C THR A 306 1.29 1.06 2.87
N ALA A 307 2.10 0.26 3.54
CA ALA A 307 1.72 -0.53 4.71
C ALA A 307 1.28 0.35 5.90
N ILE A 308 1.99 1.47 6.15
CA ILE A 308 1.57 2.46 7.16
C ILE A 308 0.22 3.08 6.78
N TYR A 309 0.06 3.49 5.53
CA TYR A 309 -1.20 4.03 5.05
C TYR A 309 -2.36 3.04 5.25
N GLN A 310 -2.17 1.78 4.88
CA GLN A 310 -3.19 0.73 5.04
C GLN A 310 -3.57 0.53 6.50
N GLY A 311 -2.59 0.42 7.40
CA GLY A 311 -2.85 0.24 8.83
C GLY A 311 -3.59 1.42 9.46
N VAL A 312 -3.15 2.65 9.15
CA VAL A 312 -3.79 3.87 9.68
C VAL A 312 -5.21 4.03 9.13
N CYS A 313 -5.40 3.87 7.81
CA CYS A 313 -6.72 4.02 7.20
C CYS A 313 -7.68 2.90 7.62
N ALA A 314 -7.21 1.67 7.82
CA ALA A 314 -8.07 0.58 8.30
C ALA A 314 -8.63 0.87 9.70
N VAL A 315 -7.78 1.33 10.64
CA VAL A 315 -8.25 1.72 11.99
C VAL A 315 -9.15 2.95 11.94
N PHE A 316 -8.82 3.95 11.10
CA PHE A 316 -9.63 5.14 10.92
C PHE A 316 -11.03 4.80 10.39
N ILE A 317 -11.09 4.03 9.29
CA ILE A 317 -12.37 3.61 8.69
C ILE A 317 -13.17 2.77 9.67
N ALA A 318 -12.55 1.78 10.35
CA ALA A 318 -13.21 1.01 11.40
C ALA A 318 -13.81 1.93 12.48
N SER A 319 -13.06 2.95 12.93
CA SER A 319 -13.54 3.92 13.92
C SER A 319 -14.74 4.73 13.43
N CYS A 320 -14.74 5.15 12.16
CA CYS A 320 -15.86 5.86 11.57
C CYS A 320 -17.15 5.03 11.54
N TYR A 321 -17.03 3.71 11.34
CA TYR A 321 -18.16 2.77 11.38
C TYR A 321 -18.47 2.23 12.79
N GLY A 322 -17.81 2.74 13.83
CA GLY A 322 -18.00 2.26 15.20
C GLY A 322 -17.50 0.82 15.44
N ILE A 323 -16.59 0.34 14.58
CA ILE A 323 -16.05 -1.01 14.65
C ILE A 323 -14.81 -1.02 15.56
N ASP A 324 -14.78 -1.91 16.55
CA ASP A 324 -13.61 -2.18 17.37
C ASP A 324 -12.84 -3.37 16.80
N LEU A 325 -11.63 -3.12 16.31
CA LEU A 325 -10.77 -4.15 15.76
C LEU A 325 -10.24 -5.07 16.87
N THR A 326 -10.47 -6.34 16.74
CA THR A 326 -9.89 -7.37 17.60
C THR A 326 -8.40 -7.55 17.32
N ILE A 327 -7.66 -8.12 18.27
CA ILE A 327 -6.23 -8.47 18.07
C ILE A 327 -6.06 -9.41 16.87
N GLY A 328 -7.00 -10.35 16.66
CA GLY A 328 -7.00 -11.25 15.50
C GLY A 328 -7.11 -10.49 14.17
N GLN A 329 -8.02 -9.53 14.08
CA GLN A 329 -8.16 -8.67 12.89
C GLN A 329 -6.91 -7.79 12.68
N MET A 330 -6.33 -7.23 13.75
CA MET A 330 -5.07 -6.48 13.64
C MET A 330 -3.92 -7.38 13.12
N ALA A 331 -3.80 -8.61 13.62
CA ALA A 331 -2.83 -9.58 13.11
C ALA A 331 -3.08 -9.93 11.64
N THR A 332 -4.35 -10.07 11.23
CA THR A 332 -4.74 -10.26 9.84
C THR A 332 -4.32 -9.07 8.96
N ILE A 333 -4.51 -7.85 9.43
CA ILE A 333 -4.06 -6.64 8.72
C ILE A 333 -2.54 -6.66 8.53
N VAL A 334 -1.77 -6.99 9.60
CA VAL A 334 -0.30 -7.10 9.50
C VAL A 334 0.10 -8.12 8.45
N LEU A 335 -0.47 -9.30 8.49
CA LEU A 335 -0.15 -10.39 7.56
C LEU A 335 -0.53 -10.02 6.13
N THR A 336 -1.77 -9.55 5.92
CA THR A 336 -2.28 -9.18 4.59
C THR A 336 -1.47 -8.06 3.96
N ALA A 337 -1.22 -6.96 4.69
CA ALA A 337 -0.48 -5.82 4.18
C ALA A 337 0.99 -6.18 3.88
N THR A 338 1.62 -6.99 4.74
CA THR A 338 3.01 -7.43 4.54
C THR A 338 3.14 -8.35 3.32
N LEU A 339 2.26 -9.35 3.18
CA LEU A 339 2.28 -10.25 2.02
C LEU A 339 1.90 -9.54 0.73
N ALA A 340 0.96 -8.60 0.79
CA ALA A 340 0.53 -7.80 -0.36
C ALA A 340 1.60 -6.83 -0.85
N SER A 341 2.59 -6.49 -0.03
CA SER A 341 3.71 -5.67 -0.47
C SER A 341 4.52 -6.37 -1.58
N ILE A 342 4.50 -7.71 -1.61
CA ILE A 342 5.17 -8.50 -2.65
C ILE A 342 4.42 -8.30 -3.98
N GLY A 343 5.07 -7.70 -4.96
CA GLY A 343 4.52 -7.50 -6.30
C GLY A 343 3.56 -6.31 -6.43
N THR A 344 3.41 -5.47 -5.40
CA THR A 344 2.61 -4.24 -5.54
C THR A 344 3.30 -3.27 -6.48
N ALA A 345 2.57 -2.78 -7.49
CA ALA A 345 3.13 -1.84 -8.45
C ALA A 345 3.47 -0.48 -7.82
N GLY A 346 4.67 0.00 -8.07
CA GLY A 346 5.16 1.32 -7.65
C GLY A 346 4.63 2.49 -8.49
N VAL A 347 3.31 2.51 -8.74
CA VAL A 347 2.62 3.52 -9.56
C VAL A 347 1.54 4.26 -8.75
N PRO A 348 1.21 5.49 -9.12
CA PRO A 348 0.21 6.28 -8.41
C PRO A 348 -1.15 5.56 -8.34
N GLY A 349 -1.79 5.58 -7.18
CA GLY A 349 -3.14 5.06 -6.96
C GLY A 349 -3.23 3.58 -6.59
N ALA A 350 -2.16 2.79 -6.69
CA ALA A 350 -2.14 1.39 -6.28
C ALA A 350 -2.56 1.19 -4.81
N GLY A 351 -2.27 2.16 -3.94
CA GLY A 351 -2.58 2.10 -2.52
C GLY A 351 -4.07 1.95 -2.20
N MET A 352 -4.97 2.58 -2.96
CA MET A 352 -6.41 2.43 -2.73
C MET A 352 -6.89 1.00 -2.98
N VAL A 353 -6.37 0.35 -4.02
CA VAL A 353 -6.68 -1.06 -4.32
C VAL A 353 -6.17 -1.96 -3.18
N MET A 354 -4.96 -1.70 -2.70
CA MET A 354 -4.38 -2.44 -1.59
C MET A 354 -5.12 -2.18 -0.28
N LEU A 355 -5.60 -0.96 -0.04
CA LEU A 355 -6.46 -0.66 1.11
C LEU A 355 -7.78 -1.45 1.02
N ALA A 356 -8.42 -1.50 -0.15
CA ALA A 356 -9.63 -2.30 -0.35
C ALA A 356 -9.40 -3.77 0.03
N MET A 357 -8.27 -4.34 -0.36
CA MET A 357 -7.88 -5.70 -0.01
C MET A 357 -7.74 -5.89 1.51
N VAL A 358 -7.06 -4.96 2.20
CA VAL A 358 -6.90 -5.02 3.66
C VAL A 358 -8.25 -4.92 4.36
N LEU A 359 -9.12 -4.00 3.95
CA LEU A 359 -10.46 -3.87 4.53
C LEU A 359 -11.29 -5.15 4.35
N GLN A 360 -11.27 -5.73 3.15
CA GLN A 360 -11.95 -7.01 2.86
C GLN A 360 -11.42 -8.15 3.72
N SER A 361 -10.11 -8.21 3.98
CA SER A 361 -9.50 -9.28 4.77
C SER A 361 -9.99 -9.33 6.22
N VAL A 362 -10.52 -8.22 6.73
CA VAL A 362 -11.05 -8.09 8.09
C VAL A 362 -12.53 -7.73 8.13
N ASN A 363 -13.22 -7.86 6.99
CA ASN A 363 -14.65 -7.58 6.81
C ASN A 363 -15.07 -6.15 7.18
N ILE A 364 -14.17 -5.15 7.01
CA ILE A 364 -14.55 -3.73 7.12
C ILE A 364 -15.19 -3.30 5.79
N PRO A 365 -16.27 -2.48 5.83
CA PRO A 365 -16.91 -1.97 4.62
C PRO A 365 -15.93 -1.25 3.71
N VAL A 366 -15.78 -1.72 2.47
CA VAL A 366 -14.86 -1.13 1.46
C VAL A 366 -15.35 0.26 1.03
N GLU A 367 -16.63 0.54 1.20
CA GLU A 367 -17.26 1.85 1.01
C GLU A 367 -16.56 2.95 1.83
N GLY A 368 -15.96 2.60 2.97
CA GLY A 368 -15.16 3.50 3.80
C GLY A 368 -13.94 4.10 3.08
N ILE A 369 -13.48 3.52 1.96
CA ILE A 369 -12.45 4.13 1.11
C ILE A 369 -12.90 5.50 0.61
N ALA A 370 -14.20 5.72 0.41
CA ALA A 370 -14.76 7.00 0.02
C ALA A 370 -14.29 8.15 0.92
N LEU A 371 -14.11 7.88 2.22
CA LEU A 371 -13.68 8.86 3.21
C LEU A 371 -12.27 9.38 2.93
N VAL A 372 -11.35 8.50 2.52
CA VAL A 372 -9.93 8.83 2.34
C VAL A 372 -9.52 9.04 0.88
N ALA A 373 -10.34 8.60 -0.07
CA ALA A 373 -10.02 8.64 -1.50
C ALA A 373 -9.71 10.07 -2.01
N GLY A 374 -10.40 11.08 -1.47
CA GLY A 374 -10.18 12.49 -1.84
C GLY A 374 -8.81 13.03 -1.45
N ILE A 375 -8.22 12.51 -0.39
CA ILE A 375 -6.89 12.91 0.10
C ILE A 375 -5.81 11.87 -0.21
N ASP A 376 -6.15 10.78 -0.93
CA ASP A 376 -5.22 9.68 -1.24
C ASP A 376 -3.94 10.17 -1.92
N ARG A 377 -4.03 11.22 -2.75
CA ARG A 377 -2.84 11.79 -3.39
C ARG A 377 -1.82 12.31 -2.40
N ILE A 378 -2.25 12.91 -1.30
CA ILE A 378 -1.35 13.42 -0.27
C ILE A 378 -0.70 12.25 0.48
N PHE A 379 -1.46 11.18 0.76
CA PHE A 379 -0.90 9.94 1.26
C PHE A 379 0.12 9.36 0.30
N ASP A 380 -0.19 9.32 -1.02
CA ASP A 380 0.66 8.74 -2.06
C ASP A 380 2.03 9.41 -2.17
N MET A 381 2.07 10.74 -2.04
CA MET A 381 3.32 11.51 -1.99
C MET A 381 4.21 11.07 -0.82
N GLY A 382 3.64 10.96 0.38
CA GLY A 382 4.35 10.53 1.59
C GLY A 382 4.76 9.06 1.52
N ARG A 383 3.84 8.15 1.19
CA ARG A 383 4.11 6.71 1.17
C ARG A 383 5.17 6.33 0.14
N THR A 384 5.14 6.94 -1.06
CA THR A 384 6.15 6.71 -2.10
C THR A 384 7.54 7.15 -1.64
N THR A 385 7.61 8.31 -0.97
CA THR A 385 8.87 8.81 -0.40
C THR A 385 9.47 7.83 0.61
N ILE A 386 8.64 7.24 1.46
CA ILE A 386 9.08 6.24 2.45
C ILE A 386 9.51 4.94 1.75
N ASN A 387 8.75 4.46 0.76
CA ASN A 387 9.08 3.24 0.02
C ASN A 387 10.48 3.33 -0.60
N ILE A 388 10.76 4.35 -1.40
CA ILE A 388 12.06 4.50 -2.08
C ILE A 388 13.22 4.76 -1.09
N THR A 389 12.92 5.35 0.06
CA THR A 389 13.92 5.55 1.12
C THR A 389 14.29 4.22 1.77
N GLY A 390 13.32 3.32 1.96
CA GLY A 390 13.53 1.94 2.40
C GLY A 390 14.32 1.11 1.39
N ASP A 391 14.03 1.27 0.08
CA ASP A 391 14.80 0.63 -0.98
C ASP A 391 16.27 0.98 -0.91
N ALA A 392 16.56 2.28 -0.78
CA ALA A 392 17.93 2.80 -0.67
C ALA A 392 18.63 2.32 0.63
N ALA A 393 17.90 2.31 1.75
CA ALA A 393 18.42 1.80 3.01
C ALA A 393 18.81 0.32 2.88
N CYS A 394 17.94 -0.50 2.25
CA CYS A 394 18.23 -1.90 1.95
C CYS A 394 19.48 -2.05 1.07
N ALA A 395 19.59 -1.30 -0.02
CA ALA A 395 20.73 -1.36 -0.93
C ALA A 395 22.06 -1.06 -0.22
N VAL A 396 22.10 -0.03 0.63
CA VAL A 396 23.28 0.33 1.44
C VAL A 396 23.60 -0.77 2.45
N VAL A 397 22.58 -1.26 3.18
CA VAL A 397 22.75 -2.31 4.20
C VAL A 397 23.25 -3.61 3.58
N VAL A 398 22.61 -4.08 2.51
CA VAL A 398 22.98 -5.34 1.84
C VAL A 398 24.38 -5.25 1.23
N SER A 399 24.73 -4.11 0.61
CA SER A 399 26.08 -3.88 0.08
C SER A 399 27.15 -4.04 1.20
N LYS A 400 26.92 -3.42 2.35
CA LYS A 400 27.85 -3.52 3.49
C LYS A 400 27.94 -4.92 4.09
N MET A 401 26.81 -5.64 4.12
CA MET A 401 26.80 -7.04 4.57
C MET A 401 27.59 -7.95 3.62
N GLU A 402 27.52 -7.73 2.31
CA GLU A 402 28.32 -8.48 1.34
C GLU A 402 29.83 -8.17 1.48
N ASP A 403 30.20 -6.90 1.67
CA ASP A 403 31.60 -6.50 1.89
C ASP A 403 32.21 -7.22 3.12
N ARG A 404 31.44 -7.27 4.22
CA ARG A 404 31.85 -7.97 5.45
C ARG A 404 32.02 -9.47 5.22
N LYS A 405 31.17 -10.09 4.38
CA LYS A 405 31.26 -11.50 4.02
C LYS A 405 32.55 -11.79 3.23
N VAL A 406 32.83 -10.97 2.20
CA VAL A 406 34.04 -11.10 1.39
C VAL A 406 35.31 -10.91 2.23
N ALA A 407 35.34 -9.91 3.13
CA ALA A 407 36.47 -9.68 4.04
C ALA A 407 36.72 -10.88 4.97
N ARG A 408 35.65 -11.49 5.52
CA ARG A 408 35.73 -12.69 6.37
C ARG A 408 36.29 -13.89 5.59
N THR A 409 35.82 -14.13 4.38
CA THR A 409 36.30 -15.25 3.55
C THR A 409 37.80 -15.09 3.24
N LYS A 410 38.25 -13.88 2.93
CA LYS A 410 39.70 -13.62 2.72
C LYS A 410 40.54 -13.83 3.97
N SER A 411 40.04 -13.49 5.17
CA SER A 411 40.75 -13.70 6.44
C SER A 411 40.82 -15.17 6.89
N VAL A 412 40.01 -16.05 6.33
CA VAL A 412 39.99 -17.49 6.62
C VAL A 412 40.87 -18.29 5.64
N LEU A 413 41.12 -17.72 4.45
CA LEU A 413 41.89 -18.35 3.38
C LEU A 413 43.35 -17.88 3.32
N GLY A 414 43.72 -16.84 4.05
CA GLY A 414 45.12 -16.37 4.23
C GLY A 414 45.57 -16.54 5.65
#